data_e102fdec0f9a8cf2f036bf26ae99aeee
#
_entry.id   e102fdec0f9a8cf2f036bf26ae99aeee
#
_cell.length_a   1.000
_cell.length_b   1.000
_cell.length_c   1.000
_cell.angle_alpha   90.00
_cell.angle_beta   90.00
_cell.angle_gamma   90.00
#
_symmetry.space_group_name_H-M   'P 1'
#
loop_
_entity.id
_entity.type
_entity.pdbx_description
1 polymer ?
#
loop_
_entity_poly.entity_id
_entity_poly.type
_entity_poly.pdbx_seq_one_letter_code
_entity_poly.pdbx_strand_id
1 'polypeptide(L)'
;FIIGLAGGQGTGKTTISSLIRLILITYFKLSVFKVSIDDFYRTRKERLKLSKSKHPLLLTRGVPGTHDVDMMNKLFRNVKKKKFNSMLIPKFDKSIDDRCNKKLWHKIKKKPDVLILEGWCVGAKPEKINTLNKPINKLEKNLDSKKKWRLHVNNQLKNKYFKLFNQIHCLLYLKAKNFNVLKRWRIKQEKKLKLKNKRKKNNKVMNNSEVLNFMMTYQRITQNMFKIAPKHSSIIIDLNDRHQIKRVKFKNV
;
A
#
# COMPACT_ATOMS: atom_id res chain seq x y z
N PHE A 1 -13.53 5.50 13.91
CA PHE A 1 -13.25 6.20 12.65
C PHE A 1 -12.15 5.50 11.87
N ILE A 2 -12.20 5.48 10.50
CA ILE A 2 -11.17 4.84 9.66
C ILE A 2 -10.53 5.89 8.77
N ILE A 3 -9.21 6.07 8.92
CA ILE A 3 -8.39 6.94 8.09
C ILE A 3 -7.60 6.08 7.10
N GLY A 4 -7.68 6.39 5.82
CA GLY A 4 -6.80 5.86 4.79
C GLY A 4 -5.65 6.83 4.51
N LEU A 5 -4.41 6.34 4.46
CA LEU A 5 -3.26 7.13 4.05
C LEU A 5 -2.62 6.51 2.82
N ALA A 6 -2.73 7.18 1.71
CA ALA A 6 -2.24 6.75 0.41
C ALA A 6 -1.03 7.56 -0.05
N GLY A 7 -0.22 6.98 -0.92
CA GLY A 7 0.91 7.66 -1.54
C GLY A 7 1.89 6.67 -2.15
N GLY A 8 2.59 7.07 -3.20
CA GLY A 8 3.57 6.22 -3.86
C GLY A 8 4.69 5.75 -2.93
N GLN A 9 5.51 4.85 -3.43
CA GLN A 9 6.65 4.34 -2.66
C GLN A 9 7.66 5.47 -2.40
N GLY A 10 8.19 5.50 -1.19
CA GLY A 10 9.14 6.53 -0.78
C GLY A 10 8.53 7.89 -0.42
N THR A 11 7.21 8.08 -0.41
CA THR A 11 6.57 9.37 -0.06
C THR A 11 6.54 9.69 1.43
N GLY A 12 7.02 8.81 2.31
CA GLY A 12 7.02 9.08 3.76
C GLY A 12 5.70 8.74 4.48
N LYS A 13 4.84 7.88 3.89
CA LYS A 13 3.56 7.45 4.50
C LYS A 13 3.70 7.03 5.97
N THR A 14 4.66 6.16 6.26
CA THR A 14 4.87 5.61 7.60
C THR A 14 5.25 6.70 8.61
N THR A 15 6.01 7.71 8.19
CA THR A 15 6.35 8.87 9.02
C THR A 15 5.12 9.71 9.29
N ILE A 16 4.36 10.06 8.25
CA ILE A 16 3.13 10.88 8.39
C ILE A 16 2.07 10.15 9.22
N SER A 17 1.84 8.85 8.97
CA SER A 17 0.88 8.08 9.76
C SER A 17 1.28 7.95 11.23
N SER A 18 2.58 7.87 11.51
CA SER A 18 3.09 7.86 12.89
C SER A 18 2.91 9.21 13.57
N LEU A 19 3.14 10.31 12.85
CA LEU A 19 2.91 11.67 13.34
C LEU A 19 1.42 11.93 13.64
N ILE A 20 0.54 11.58 12.69
CA ILE A 20 -0.91 11.66 12.88
C ILE A 20 -1.34 10.86 14.12
N ARG A 21 -0.86 9.62 14.25
CA ARG A 21 -1.12 8.77 15.41
C ARG A 21 -0.68 9.46 16.72
N LEU A 22 0.54 10.02 16.74
CA LEU A 22 1.07 10.71 17.92
C LEU A 22 0.19 11.90 18.31
N ILE A 23 -0.17 12.75 17.36
CA ILE A 23 -1.04 13.91 17.59
C ILE A 23 -2.39 13.48 18.15
N LEU A 24 -3.05 12.50 17.53
CA LEU A 24 -4.35 12.02 17.97
C LEU A 24 -4.32 11.44 19.39
N ILE A 25 -3.25 10.74 19.77
CA ILE A 25 -3.09 10.19 21.12
C ILE A 25 -2.76 11.29 22.12
N THR A 26 -1.80 12.18 21.80
CA THR A 26 -1.27 13.15 22.77
C THR A 26 -2.24 14.29 23.03
N TYR A 27 -2.79 14.90 21.99
CA TYR A 27 -3.64 16.08 22.11
C TYR A 27 -5.13 15.74 22.25
N PHE A 28 -5.60 14.76 21.45
CA PHE A 28 -7.02 14.41 21.43
C PHE A 28 -7.38 13.24 22.34
N LYS A 29 -6.41 12.63 23.03
CA LYS A 29 -6.58 11.49 23.95
C LYS A 29 -7.31 10.30 23.33
N LEU A 30 -7.26 10.15 21.99
CA LEU A 30 -7.90 9.07 21.26
C LEU A 30 -7.03 7.81 21.26
N SER A 31 -7.66 6.65 21.32
CA SER A 31 -6.99 5.37 21.09
C SER A 31 -6.83 5.14 19.59
N VAL A 32 -5.58 5.02 19.11
CA VAL A 32 -5.29 4.91 17.68
C VAL A 32 -4.52 3.65 17.37
N PHE A 33 -5.06 2.84 16.47
CA PHE A 33 -4.34 1.68 15.92
C PHE A 33 -3.96 1.92 14.46
N LYS A 34 -2.69 1.65 14.14
CA LYS A 34 -2.16 1.82 12.79
C LYS A 34 -1.78 0.48 12.20
N VAL A 35 -2.20 0.25 10.96
CA VAL A 35 -1.86 -0.94 10.15
C VAL A 35 -1.35 -0.54 8.79
N SER A 36 -0.42 -1.33 8.24
CA SER A 36 0.00 -1.21 6.85
C SER A 36 -0.73 -2.24 5.98
N ILE A 37 -1.10 -1.87 4.77
CA ILE A 37 -1.61 -2.83 3.80
C ILE A 37 -0.58 -3.94 3.52
N ASP A 38 0.72 -3.61 3.62
CA ASP A 38 1.82 -4.55 3.42
C ASP A 38 1.84 -5.67 4.46
N ASP A 39 1.32 -5.45 5.68
CA ASP A 39 1.22 -6.49 6.70
C ASP A 39 0.22 -7.60 6.31
N PHE A 40 -0.69 -7.29 5.42
CA PHE A 40 -1.71 -8.22 4.93
C PHE A 40 -1.33 -8.95 3.64
N TYR A 41 -0.08 -8.92 3.19
CA TYR A 41 0.30 -9.74 2.06
C TYR A 41 -0.04 -11.21 2.32
N ARG A 42 -0.49 -11.89 1.27
CA ARG A 42 -0.66 -13.34 1.27
C ARG A 42 0.68 -14.02 1.52
N THR A 43 0.64 -15.19 2.15
CA THR A 43 1.83 -16.03 2.34
C THR A 43 2.47 -16.36 0.99
N ARG A 44 3.76 -16.69 1.01
CA ARG A 44 4.47 -17.11 -0.21
C ARG A 44 3.79 -18.33 -0.87
N LYS A 45 3.31 -19.30 -0.06
CA LYS A 45 2.56 -20.47 -0.55
C LYS A 45 1.27 -20.06 -1.29
N GLU A 46 0.50 -19.12 -0.74
CA GLU A 46 -0.73 -18.61 -1.38
C GLU A 46 -0.39 -17.84 -2.67
N ARG A 47 0.67 -17.01 -2.68
CA ARG A 47 1.10 -16.29 -3.87
C ARG A 47 1.63 -17.24 -4.95
N LEU A 48 2.28 -18.33 -4.58
CA LEU A 48 2.68 -19.38 -5.51
C LEU A 48 1.46 -20.05 -6.17
N LYS A 49 0.39 -20.34 -5.40
CA LYS A 49 -0.88 -20.83 -5.98
C LYS A 49 -1.48 -19.82 -6.95
N LEU A 50 -1.50 -18.53 -6.59
CA LEU A 50 -1.98 -17.47 -7.48
C LEU A 50 -1.13 -17.36 -8.76
N SER A 51 0.18 -17.49 -8.64
CA SER A 51 1.07 -17.40 -9.81
C SER A 51 0.84 -18.51 -10.81
N LYS A 52 0.59 -19.72 -10.34
CA LYS A 52 0.28 -20.89 -11.19
C LYS A 52 -1.13 -20.79 -11.80
N SER A 53 -2.13 -20.36 -11.04
CA SER A 53 -3.54 -20.37 -11.48
C SER A 53 -3.95 -19.11 -12.26
N LYS A 54 -3.27 -17.98 -12.10
CA LYS A 54 -3.65 -16.70 -12.70
C LYS A 54 -2.54 -16.12 -13.58
N HIS A 55 -1.40 -15.76 -12.97
CA HIS A 55 -0.29 -15.18 -13.72
C HIS A 55 1.02 -15.19 -12.92
N PRO A 56 2.19 -15.55 -13.53
CA PRO A 56 3.48 -15.62 -12.83
C PRO A 56 3.87 -14.37 -12.04
N LEU A 57 3.56 -13.18 -12.54
CA LEU A 57 3.84 -11.91 -11.85
C LEU A 57 3.15 -11.77 -10.48
N LEU A 58 2.15 -12.60 -10.15
CA LEU A 58 1.48 -12.60 -8.84
C LEU A 58 2.27 -13.34 -7.75
N LEU A 59 3.38 -14.00 -8.10
CA LEU A 59 4.32 -14.51 -7.11
C LEU A 59 4.97 -13.35 -6.33
N THR A 60 5.31 -12.26 -7.03
CA THR A 60 5.85 -11.06 -6.41
C THR A 60 4.75 -10.33 -5.63
N ARG A 61 5.01 -10.05 -4.35
CA ARG A 61 4.11 -9.23 -3.53
C ARG A 61 4.05 -7.79 -4.04
N GLY A 62 2.93 -7.12 -3.79
CA GLY A 62 2.81 -5.68 -4.05
C GLY A 62 1.45 -5.28 -4.60
N VAL A 63 1.07 -5.81 -5.75
CA VAL A 63 -0.13 -5.37 -6.47
C VAL A 63 -1.43 -5.89 -5.85
N PRO A 64 -2.57 -5.24 -6.11
CA PRO A 64 -3.88 -5.76 -5.75
C PRO A 64 -4.09 -7.20 -6.22
N GLY A 65 -4.60 -8.05 -5.31
CA GLY A 65 -4.71 -9.50 -5.46
C GLY A 65 -3.67 -10.26 -4.64
N THR A 66 -2.54 -9.64 -4.28
CA THR A 66 -1.51 -10.25 -3.44
C THR A 66 -1.69 -9.98 -1.94
N HIS A 67 -2.71 -9.22 -1.54
CA HIS A 67 -3.08 -8.99 -0.14
C HIS A 67 -4.30 -9.84 0.26
N ASP A 68 -4.39 -10.15 1.54
CA ASP A 68 -5.55 -10.77 2.16
C ASP A 68 -6.60 -9.71 2.52
N VAL A 69 -7.37 -9.32 1.50
CA VAL A 69 -8.41 -8.29 1.65
C VAL A 69 -9.53 -8.76 2.58
N ASP A 70 -9.77 -10.06 2.64
CA ASP A 70 -10.83 -10.61 3.49
C ASP A 70 -10.48 -10.42 4.97
N MET A 71 -9.20 -10.59 5.34
CA MET A 71 -8.71 -10.29 6.69
C MET A 71 -8.79 -8.79 7.03
N MET A 72 -8.47 -7.90 6.10
CA MET A 72 -8.65 -6.45 6.29
C MET A 72 -10.14 -6.08 6.46
N ASN A 73 -11.03 -6.68 5.69
CA ASN A 73 -12.47 -6.48 5.85
C ASN A 73 -12.98 -6.99 7.21
N LYS A 74 -12.43 -8.10 7.72
CA LYS A 74 -12.76 -8.59 9.09
C LYS A 74 -12.34 -7.56 10.14
N LEU A 75 -11.13 -6.97 10.01
CA LEU A 75 -10.67 -5.90 10.89
C LEU A 75 -11.61 -4.68 10.86
N PHE A 76 -11.94 -4.19 9.66
CA PHE A 76 -12.81 -3.01 9.50
C PHE A 76 -14.21 -3.25 10.08
N ARG A 77 -14.81 -4.41 9.81
CA ARG A 77 -16.09 -4.78 10.39
C ARG A 77 -16.03 -4.87 11.92
N ASN A 78 -14.95 -5.43 12.46
CA ASN A 78 -14.79 -5.58 13.91
C ASN A 78 -14.67 -4.22 14.62
N VAL A 79 -13.90 -3.28 14.04
CA VAL A 79 -13.76 -1.90 14.56
C VAL A 79 -15.10 -1.14 14.54
N LYS A 80 -15.99 -1.45 13.58
CA LYS A 80 -17.31 -0.80 13.48
C LYS A 80 -18.35 -1.38 14.45
N LYS A 81 -18.17 -2.59 14.97
CA LYS A 81 -19.14 -3.21 15.90
C LYS A 81 -19.24 -2.44 17.21
N LYS A 82 -20.42 -2.47 17.85
CA LYS A 82 -20.60 -1.99 19.23
C LYS A 82 -19.69 -2.77 20.19
N LYS A 83 -19.79 -4.12 20.19
CA LYS A 83 -18.92 -5.02 20.94
C LYS A 83 -17.72 -5.42 20.07
N PHE A 84 -16.54 -4.93 20.45
CA PHE A 84 -15.27 -5.26 19.78
C PHE A 84 -14.72 -6.59 20.28
N ASN A 85 -14.30 -7.45 19.39
CA ASN A 85 -13.62 -8.69 19.73
C ASN A 85 -12.10 -8.51 19.53
N SER A 86 -11.30 -8.91 20.52
CA SER A 86 -9.83 -8.86 20.36
C SER A 86 -9.40 -9.60 19.09
N MET A 87 -8.43 -9.03 18.39
CA MET A 87 -8.04 -9.54 17.06
C MET A 87 -6.52 -9.52 16.89
N LEU A 88 -5.99 -10.58 16.25
CA LEU A 88 -4.60 -10.61 15.80
C LEU A 88 -4.48 -10.03 14.40
N ILE A 89 -3.56 -9.10 14.25
CA ILE A 89 -3.22 -8.47 12.97
C ILE A 89 -1.93 -9.08 12.44
N PRO A 90 -1.89 -9.55 11.20
CA PRO A 90 -0.71 -10.17 10.65
C PRO A 90 0.47 -9.19 10.63
N LYS A 91 1.65 -9.75 10.63
CA LYS A 91 2.91 -9.04 10.40
C LYS A 91 3.63 -9.73 9.25
N PHE A 92 4.06 -8.94 8.26
CA PHE A 92 4.79 -9.45 7.11
C PHE A 92 6.27 -9.13 7.23
N ASP A 93 7.12 -10.13 7.04
CA ASP A 93 8.56 -9.94 6.99
C ASP A 93 9.04 -9.91 5.53
N LYS A 94 9.50 -8.74 5.11
CA LYS A 94 10.00 -8.52 3.75
C LYS A 94 11.33 -9.22 3.48
N SER A 95 12.08 -9.58 4.52
CA SER A 95 13.38 -10.23 4.38
C SER A 95 13.26 -11.70 3.99
N ILE A 96 12.26 -12.41 4.54
CA ILE A 96 11.93 -13.79 4.19
C ILE A 96 10.84 -13.90 3.12
N ASP A 97 10.26 -12.76 2.72
CA ASP A 97 9.14 -12.66 1.77
C ASP A 97 7.90 -13.45 2.17
N ASP A 98 7.60 -13.51 3.47
CA ASP A 98 6.44 -14.23 4.00
C ASP A 98 5.87 -13.58 5.28
N ARG A 99 4.71 -14.05 5.71
CA ARG A 99 4.13 -13.68 7.01
C ARG A 99 4.97 -14.23 8.15
N CYS A 100 5.16 -13.39 9.18
CA CYS A 100 5.75 -13.83 10.43
C CYS A 100 4.91 -14.90 11.11
N ASN A 101 5.54 -15.68 12.01
CA ASN A 101 4.81 -16.56 12.92
C ASN A 101 3.73 -15.78 13.67
N LYS A 102 2.56 -16.40 13.90
CA LYS A 102 1.41 -15.78 14.60
C LYS A 102 1.75 -15.20 15.99
N LYS A 103 2.74 -15.75 16.68
CA LYS A 103 3.25 -15.23 17.96
C LYS A 103 3.78 -13.81 17.86
N LEU A 104 4.23 -13.38 16.67
CA LEU A 104 4.76 -12.03 16.39
C LEU A 104 3.70 -11.07 15.85
N TRP A 105 2.44 -11.51 15.71
CA TRP A 105 1.35 -10.68 15.22
C TRP A 105 0.91 -9.67 16.29
N HIS A 106 0.47 -8.50 15.86
CA HIS A 106 -0.02 -7.48 16.77
C HIS A 106 -1.43 -7.80 17.25
N LYS A 107 -1.63 -7.80 18.58
CA LYS A 107 -2.95 -8.04 19.18
C LYS A 107 -3.64 -6.70 19.47
N ILE A 108 -4.80 -6.47 18.87
CA ILE A 108 -5.70 -5.39 19.27
C ILE A 108 -6.60 -5.94 20.36
N LYS A 109 -6.45 -5.42 21.59
CA LYS A 109 -7.21 -5.88 22.76
C LYS A 109 -8.51 -5.12 22.95
N LYS A 110 -8.52 -3.80 22.68
CA LYS A 110 -9.65 -2.88 22.83
C LYS A 110 -9.99 -2.21 21.51
N LYS A 111 -11.23 -1.78 21.34
CA LYS A 111 -11.70 -1.04 20.18
C LYS A 111 -10.92 0.27 20.06
N PRO A 112 -10.23 0.54 18.95
CA PRO A 112 -9.63 1.84 18.73
C PRO A 112 -10.70 2.87 18.30
N ASP A 113 -10.55 4.11 18.75
CA ASP A 113 -11.37 5.24 18.27
C ASP A 113 -11.04 5.52 16.80
N VAL A 114 -9.75 5.44 16.46
CA VAL A 114 -9.26 5.65 15.10
C VAL A 114 -8.40 4.47 14.63
N LEU A 115 -8.75 3.94 13.46
CA LEU A 115 -7.93 2.98 12.71
C LEU A 115 -7.29 3.68 11.53
N ILE A 116 -5.96 3.66 11.43
CA ILE A 116 -5.22 4.19 10.28
C ILE A 116 -4.78 3.01 9.41
N LEU A 117 -5.26 2.94 8.16
CA LEU A 117 -4.74 2.04 7.12
C LEU A 117 -3.81 2.82 6.21
N GLU A 118 -2.51 2.53 6.25
CA GLU A 118 -1.56 3.10 5.30
C GLU A 118 -1.22 2.14 4.17
N GLY A 119 -0.98 2.67 2.97
CA GLY A 119 -0.48 1.87 1.88
C GLY A 119 -0.35 2.61 0.55
N TRP A 120 0.44 2.04 -0.36
CA TRP A 120 0.74 2.67 -1.63
C TRP A 120 -0.49 2.74 -2.57
N CYS A 121 -1.41 1.80 -2.47
CA CYS A 121 -2.61 1.71 -3.29
C CYS A 121 -3.91 1.89 -2.49
N VAL A 122 -3.84 2.38 -1.25
CA VAL A 122 -5.05 2.67 -0.46
C VAL A 122 -5.90 3.71 -1.20
N GLY A 123 -7.19 3.43 -1.35
CA GLY A 123 -8.10 4.28 -2.13
C GLY A 123 -7.92 4.20 -3.66
N ALA A 124 -7.08 3.32 -4.19
CA ALA A 124 -6.95 3.14 -5.63
C ALA A 124 -8.25 2.63 -6.25
N LYS A 125 -8.58 3.16 -7.44
CA LYS A 125 -9.75 2.75 -8.23
C LYS A 125 -9.31 2.03 -9.50
N PRO A 126 -10.17 1.15 -10.08
CA PRO A 126 -9.86 0.48 -11.33
C PRO A 126 -9.81 1.49 -12.48
N GLU A 127 -9.04 1.16 -13.50
CA GLU A 127 -9.05 1.85 -14.79
C GLU A 127 -10.18 1.33 -15.69
N LYS A 128 -10.55 2.13 -16.69
CA LYS A 128 -11.43 1.68 -17.79
C LYS A 128 -10.74 0.54 -18.55
N ILE A 129 -11.50 -0.50 -18.94
CA ILE A 129 -10.93 -1.72 -19.56
C ILE A 129 -10.15 -1.42 -20.84
N ASN A 130 -10.63 -0.48 -21.66
CA ASN A 130 -9.95 -0.09 -22.89
C ASN A 130 -8.54 0.49 -22.66
N THR A 131 -8.28 1.17 -21.52
CA THR A 131 -6.94 1.68 -21.19
C THR A 131 -5.94 0.57 -20.88
N LEU A 132 -6.43 -0.62 -20.55
CA LEU A 132 -5.60 -1.79 -20.30
C LEU A 132 -5.10 -2.47 -21.60
N ASN A 133 -5.58 -2.05 -22.77
CA ASN A 133 -5.14 -2.62 -24.04
C ASN A 133 -3.68 -2.31 -24.33
N LYS A 134 -3.23 -1.11 -24.01
CA LYS A 134 -1.84 -0.67 -24.24
C LYS A 134 -0.97 -0.93 -23.01
N PRO A 135 0.17 -1.66 -23.14
CA PRO A 135 1.16 -1.77 -22.10
C PRO A 135 1.82 -0.40 -21.85
N ILE A 136 2.10 -0.06 -20.59
CA ILE A 136 2.71 1.23 -20.24
C ILE A 136 4.20 1.17 -19.94
N ASN A 137 4.76 -0.02 -19.87
CA ASN A 137 6.18 -0.26 -19.61
C ASN A 137 6.64 -1.60 -20.18
N LYS A 138 7.96 -1.85 -20.12
CA LYS A 138 8.59 -3.08 -20.63
C LYS A 138 8.08 -4.34 -19.93
N LEU A 139 7.79 -4.29 -18.61
CA LEU A 139 7.26 -5.44 -17.88
C LEU A 139 5.91 -5.88 -18.46
N GLU A 140 4.96 -4.95 -18.63
CA GLU A 140 3.66 -5.28 -19.22
C GLU A 140 3.77 -5.74 -20.67
N LYS A 141 4.69 -5.13 -21.46
CA LYS A 141 4.91 -5.52 -22.86
C LYS A 141 5.44 -6.94 -22.96
N ASN A 142 6.46 -7.28 -22.17
CA ASN A 142 7.20 -8.52 -22.32
C ASN A 142 6.60 -9.69 -21.52
N LEU A 143 6.09 -9.42 -20.30
CA LEU A 143 5.64 -10.46 -19.37
C LEU A 143 4.12 -10.55 -19.23
N ASP A 144 3.36 -9.58 -19.78
CA ASP A 144 1.90 -9.57 -19.76
C ASP A 144 1.30 -9.15 -21.12
N SER A 145 1.86 -9.63 -22.22
CA SER A 145 1.39 -9.33 -23.59
C SER A 145 -0.11 -9.61 -23.77
N LYS A 146 -0.60 -10.71 -23.20
CA LYS A 146 -2.02 -11.14 -23.22
C LYS A 146 -2.92 -10.40 -22.20
N LYS A 147 -2.44 -9.40 -21.50
CA LYS A 147 -3.18 -8.56 -20.54
C LYS A 147 -3.74 -9.31 -19.31
N LYS A 148 -3.42 -10.56 -19.09
CA LYS A 148 -4.02 -11.38 -18.04
C LYS A 148 -3.71 -10.85 -16.63
N TRP A 149 -2.47 -10.41 -16.40
CA TRP A 149 -2.05 -9.87 -15.11
C TRP A 149 -2.72 -8.53 -14.80
N ARG A 150 -2.63 -7.54 -15.71
CA ARG A 150 -3.21 -6.22 -15.47
C ARG A 150 -4.73 -6.24 -15.41
N LEU A 151 -5.40 -7.12 -16.16
CA LEU A 151 -6.84 -7.36 -16.03
C LEU A 151 -7.18 -7.96 -14.67
N HIS A 152 -6.43 -8.96 -14.19
CA HIS A 152 -6.64 -9.54 -12.87
C HIS A 152 -6.50 -8.48 -11.77
N VAL A 153 -5.41 -7.70 -11.80
CA VAL A 153 -5.15 -6.62 -10.83
C VAL A 153 -6.28 -5.58 -10.84
N ASN A 154 -6.73 -5.17 -12.02
CA ASN A 154 -7.82 -4.22 -12.19
C ASN A 154 -9.16 -4.77 -11.66
N ASN A 155 -9.45 -6.05 -11.89
CA ASN A 155 -10.64 -6.72 -11.36
C ASN A 155 -10.59 -6.83 -9.82
N GLN A 156 -9.42 -7.04 -9.23
CA GLN A 156 -9.28 -7.00 -7.77
C GLN A 156 -9.64 -5.61 -7.23
N LEU A 157 -9.15 -4.53 -7.86
CA LEU A 157 -9.51 -3.15 -7.50
C LEU A 157 -11.02 -2.91 -7.64
N LYS A 158 -11.63 -3.36 -8.75
CA LYS A 158 -13.06 -3.18 -9.00
C LYS A 158 -13.96 -3.87 -7.96
N ASN A 159 -13.53 -5.02 -7.46
CA ASN A 159 -14.36 -5.87 -6.60
C ASN A 159 -13.93 -5.80 -5.13
N LYS A 160 -12.90 -6.56 -4.75
CA LYS A 160 -12.51 -6.75 -3.34
C LYS A 160 -11.99 -5.46 -2.70
N TYR A 161 -11.11 -4.74 -3.39
CA TYR A 161 -10.52 -3.52 -2.84
C TYR A 161 -11.51 -2.35 -2.81
N PHE A 162 -12.42 -2.26 -3.79
CA PHE A 162 -13.49 -1.27 -3.77
C PHE A 162 -14.33 -1.39 -2.49
N LYS A 163 -14.78 -2.62 -2.15
CA LYS A 163 -15.55 -2.88 -0.94
C LYS A 163 -14.80 -2.54 0.35
N LEU A 164 -13.47 -2.71 0.35
CA LEU A 164 -12.61 -2.35 1.48
C LEU A 164 -12.47 -0.83 1.58
N PHE A 165 -12.05 -0.18 0.49
CA PHE A 165 -11.71 1.25 0.50
C PHE A 165 -12.93 2.16 0.64
N ASN A 166 -14.11 1.71 0.24
CA ASN A 166 -15.37 2.43 0.46
C ASN A 166 -15.77 2.54 1.95
N GLN A 167 -15.06 1.84 2.84
CA GLN A 167 -15.28 1.93 4.28
C GLN A 167 -14.38 2.98 4.96
N ILE A 168 -13.48 3.61 4.22
CA ILE A 168 -12.60 4.67 4.70
C ILE A 168 -13.41 5.96 4.82
N HIS A 169 -13.39 6.59 6.00
CA HIS A 169 -14.12 7.83 6.25
C HIS A 169 -13.34 9.07 5.81
N CYS A 170 -12.02 9.03 5.92
CA CYS A 170 -11.15 10.13 5.51
C CYS A 170 -9.94 9.56 4.78
N LEU A 171 -9.74 9.97 3.52
CA LEU A 171 -8.60 9.56 2.72
C LEU A 171 -7.59 10.72 2.59
N LEU A 172 -6.39 10.49 3.11
CA LEU A 172 -5.24 11.37 2.93
C LEU A 172 -4.39 10.85 1.77
N TYR A 173 -4.03 11.72 0.83
CA TYR A 173 -3.18 11.37 -0.30
C TYR A 173 -1.88 12.18 -0.32
N LEU A 174 -0.74 11.50 -0.13
CA LEU A 174 0.59 12.08 -0.30
C LEU A 174 0.94 12.09 -1.79
N LYS A 175 0.84 13.25 -2.41
CA LYS A 175 1.01 13.43 -3.84
C LYS A 175 2.43 13.86 -4.16
N ALA A 176 3.20 12.99 -4.80
CA ALA A 176 4.45 13.34 -5.45
C ALA A 176 4.19 14.02 -6.80
N LYS A 177 5.15 14.79 -7.32
CA LYS A 177 5.04 15.51 -8.60
C LYS A 177 4.74 14.55 -9.77
N ASN A 178 5.47 13.43 -9.86
CA ASN A 178 5.28 12.42 -10.90
C ASN A 178 5.97 11.10 -10.53
N PHE A 179 5.85 10.10 -11.40
CA PHE A 179 6.42 8.78 -11.17
C PHE A 179 7.96 8.75 -11.17
N ASN A 180 8.62 9.64 -11.92
CA ASN A 180 10.09 9.70 -11.93
C ASN A 180 10.66 10.19 -10.59
N VAL A 181 9.96 11.09 -9.91
CA VAL A 181 10.31 11.51 -8.54
C VAL A 181 10.25 10.31 -7.59
N LEU A 182 9.20 9.50 -7.68
CA LEU A 182 9.06 8.28 -6.86
C LEU A 182 10.20 7.28 -7.13
N LYS A 183 10.62 7.11 -8.39
CA LYS A 183 11.78 6.26 -8.73
C LYS A 183 13.04 6.75 -8.02
N ARG A 184 13.34 8.07 -8.09
CA ARG A 184 14.50 8.67 -7.42
C ARG A 184 14.44 8.46 -5.90
N TRP A 185 13.29 8.68 -5.28
CA TRP A 185 13.11 8.49 -3.84
C TRP A 185 13.28 7.03 -3.43
N ARG A 186 12.77 6.10 -4.24
CA ARG A 186 12.93 4.66 -3.98
C ARG A 186 14.38 4.22 -4.08
N ILE A 187 15.12 4.69 -5.10
CA ILE A 187 16.57 4.43 -5.22
C ILE A 187 17.33 5.00 -4.01
N LYS A 188 17.01 6.24 -3.58
CA LYS A 188 17.63 6.86 -2.39
C LYS A 188 17.34 6.06 -1.12
N GLN A 189 16.12 5.55 -0.99
CA GLN A 189 15.73 4.69 0.14
C GLN A 189 16.53 3.38 0.16
N GLU A 190 16.72 2.74 -1.00
CA GLU A 190 17.48 1.50 -1.12
C GLU A 190 18.96 1.71 -0.79
N LYS A 191 19.54 2.81 -1.28
CA LYS A 191 20.93 3.21 -0.92
C LYS A 191 21.10 3.38 0.59
N LYS A 192 20.15 4.05 1.27
CA LYS A 192 20.16 4.20 2.74
C LYS A 192 20.05 2.85 3.45
N LEU A 193 19.22 1.93 2.96
CA LEU A 193 19.11 0.57 3.50
C LEU A 193 20.42 -0.21 3.34
N LYS A 194 21.09 -0.09 2.19
CA LYS A 194 22.39 -0.70 1.94
C LYS A 194 23.45 -0.22 2.94
N LEU A 195 23.49 1.08 3.21
CA LEU A 195 24.42 1.66 4.18
C LEU A 195 24.15 1.16 5.61
N LYS A 196 22.87 1.12 6.03
CA LYS A 196 22.49 0.63 7.37
C LYS A 196 22.79 -0.87 7.58
N ASN A 197 22.73 -1.64 6.50
CA ASN A 197 22.89 -3.10 6.56
C ASN A 197 24.28 -3.60 6.13
N LYS A 198 25.27 -2.72 5.99
CA LYS A 198 26.66 -3.10 5.58
C LYS A 198 27.24 -4.25 6.41
N ARG A 199 26.85 -4.37 7.69
CA ARG A 199 27.36 -5.40 8.63
C ARG A 199 26.55 -6.70 8.66
N LYS A 200 25.43 -6.80 7.91
CA LYS A 200 24.59 -8.01 7.91
C LYS A 200 24.97 -8.94 6.74
N LYS A 201 25.37 -10.18 7.03
CA LYS A 201 25.80 -11.19 6.05
C LYS A 201 24.78 -11.52 4.95
N ASN A 202 23.46 -11.31 5.16
CA ASN A 202 22.39 -11.59 4.19
C ASN A 202 21.67 -10.31 3.77
N ASN A 203 22.33 -9.47 3.00
CA ASN A 203 21.78 -8.18 2.58
C ASN A 203 21.14 -8.26 1.20
N LYS A 204 19.84 -8.58 1.14
CA LYS A 204 19.04 -8.57 -0.10
C LYS A 204 18.58 -7.16 -0.47
N VAL A 205 19.52 -6.23 -0.63
CA VAL A 205 19.25 -4.87 -1.06
C VAL A 205 19.30 -4.83 -2.59
N MET A 206 18.25 -4.32 -3.21
CA MET A 206 18.16 -4.21 -4.67
C MET A 206 19.17 -3.21 -5.22
N ASN A 207 19.79 -3.53 -6.36
CA ASN A 207 20.54 -2.57 -7.16
C ASN A 207 19.59 -1.62 -7.91
N ASN A 208 20.13 -0.60 -8.59
CA ASN A 208 19.30 0.41 -9.27
C ASN A 208 18.41 -0.20 -10.37
N SER A 209 18.91 -1.16 -11.14
CA SER A 209 18.14 -1.83 -12.20
C SER A 209 17.00 -2.67 -11.62
N GLU A 210 17.27 -3.42 -10.55
CA GLU A 210 16.27 -4.20 -9.83
C GLU A 210 15.18 -3.30 -9.23
N VAL A 211 15.57 -2.14 -8.66
CA VAL A 211 14.61 -1.14 -8.16
C VAL A 211 13.72 -0.63 -9.30
N LEU A 212 14.29 -0.32 -10.47
CA LEU A 212 13.51 0.16 -11.61
C LEU A 212 12.56 -0.91 -12.13
N ASN A 213 13.01 -2.16 -12.23
CA ASN A 213 12.18 -3.30 -12.61
C ASN A 213 11.05 -3.52 -11.61
N PHE A 214 11.36 -3.48 -10.33
CA PHE A 214 10.38 -3.58 -9.25
C PHE A 214 9.33 -2.45 -9.34
N MET A 215 9.76 -1.22 -9.60
CA MET A 215 8.85 -0.08 -9.72
C MET A 215 7.88 -0.20 -10.90
N MET A 216 8.23 -0.93 -11.97
CA MET A 216 7.32 -1.14 -13.10
C MET A 216 6.03 -1.89 -12.71
N THR A 217 6.07 -2.78 -11.71
CA THR A 217 4.87 -3.48 -11.21
C THR A 217 3.84 -2.54 -10.57
N TYR A 218 4.29 -1.40 -10.05
CA TYR A 218 3.46 -0.40 -9.36
C TYR A 218 3.03 0.75 -10.27
N GLN A 219 3.69 0.89 -11.42
CA GLN A 219 3.62 2.09 -12.25
C GLN A 219 2.20 2.41 -12.70
N ARG A 220 1.46 1.45 -13.24
CA ARG A 220 0.10 1.65 -13.77
C ARG A 220 -0.84 2.23 -12.71
N ILE A 221 -0.95 1.55 -11.58
CA ILE A 221 -1.84 1.99 -10.50
C ILE A 221 -1.39 3.35 -9.94
N THR A 222 -0.07 3.55 -9.77
CA THR A 222 0.45 4.83 -9.26
C THR A 222 0.14 5.98 -10.22
N GLN A 223 0.30 5.79 -11.53
CA GLN A 223 -0.04 6.80 -12.53
C GLN A 223 -1.54 7.08 -12.58
N ASN A 224 -2.37 6.04 -12.44
CA ASN A 224 -3.81 6.22 -12.31
C ASN A 224 -4.16 7.00 -11.03
N MET A 225 -3.52 6.71 -9.90
CA MET A 225 -3.73 7.45 -8.65
C MET A 225 -3.34 8.93 -8.75
N PHE A 226 -2.30 9.30 -9.50
CA PHE A 226 -2.01 10.72 -9.73
C PHE A 226 -3.18 11.48 -10.36
N LYS A 227 -3.96 10.80 -11.20
CA LYS A 227 -5.11 11.40 -11.91
C LYS A 227 -6.38 11.40 -11.06
N ILE A 228 -6.64 10.29 -10.34
CA ILE A 228 -7.94 10.08 -9.71
C ILE A 228 -7.94 10.32 -8.19
N ALA A 229 -6.86 9.99 -7.46
CA ALA A 229 -6.84 10.14 -6.01
C ALA A 229 -7.11 11.59 -5.57
N PRO A 230 -6.58 12.65 -6.23
CA PRO A 230 -6.92 14.02 -5.88
C PRO A 230 -8.41 14.35 -6.00
N LYS A 231 -9.18 13.58 -6.78
CA LYS A 231 -10.62 13.86 -6.98
C LYS A 231 -11.49 13.37 -5.82
N HIS A 232 -11.03 12.33 -5.09
CA HIS A 232 -11.82 11.67 -4.04
C HIS A 232 -11.09 11.55 -2.69
N SER A 233 -9.93 12.17 -2.54
CA SER A 233 -9.27 12.28 -1.23
C SER A 233 -9.81 13.48 -0.45
N SER A 234 -10.02 13.29 0.85
CA SER A 234 -10.43 14.35 1.77
C SER A 234 -9.31 15.37 1.98
N ILE A 235 -8.07 14.86 2.07
CA ILE A 235 -6.88 15.69 2.29
C ILE A 235 -5.82 15.31 1.26
N ILE A 236 -5.25 16.32 0.60
CA ILE A 236 -4.15 16.15 -0.36
C ILE A 236 -2.93 16.89 0.18
N ILE A 237 -1.83 16.16 0.35
CA ILE A 237 -0.54 16.71 0.77
C ILE A 237 0.40 16.65 -0.44
N ASP A 238 0.59 17.80 -1.10
CA ASP A 238 1.53 17.93 -2.21
C ASP A 238 2.97 17.95 -1.68
N LEU A 239 3.82 17.07 -2.19
CA LEU A 239 5.23 16.98 -1.83
C LEU A 239 6.11 17.59 -2.94
N ASN A 240 7.15 18.34 -2.54
CA ASN A 240 8.18 18.78 -3.47
C ASN A 240 9.23 17.69 -3.73
N ASP A 241 10.17 17.94 -4.65
CA ASP A 241 11.21 16.98 -5.04
C ASP A 241 12.18 16.63 -3.88
N ARG A 242 12.23 17.46 -2.81
CA ARG A 242 13.05 17.27 -1.60
C ARG A 242 12.31 16.54 -0.47
N HIS A 243 11.14 15.95 -0.73
CA HIS A 243 10.26 15.31 0.27
C HIS A 243 9.62 16.25 1.30
N GLN A 244 9.61 17.54 1.08
CA GLN A 244 8.99 18.51 1.97
C GLN A 244 7.53 18.72 1.56
N ILE A 245 6.69 19.02 2.53
CA ILE A 245 5.30 19.42 2.28
C ILE A 245 5.32 20.78 1.61
N LYS A 246 4.80 20.85 0.37
CA LYS A 246 4.66 22.09 -0.39
C LYS A 246 3.32 22.77 -0.09
N ARG A 247 2.25 21.98 0.04
CA ARG A 247 0.90 22.47 0.25
C ARG A 247 0.02 21.37 0.80
N VAL A 248 -0.92 21.73 1.66
CA VAL A 248 -2.02 20.88 2.12
C VAL A 248 -3.33 21.45 1.59
N LYS A 249 -4.17 20.61 1.01
CA LYS A 249 -5.50 20.96 0.54
C LYS A 249 -6.51 20.10 1.28
N PHE A 250 -7.47 20.75 1.89
CA PHE A 250 -8.66 20.12 2.43
C PHE A 250 -9.77 20.20 1.39
N LYS A 251 -10.53 19.13 1.24
CA LYS A 251 -11.79 19.15 0.52
C LYS A 251 -12.89 19.01 1.56
N ASN A 252 -13.95 19.76 1.38
CA ASN A 252 -15.12 19.65 2.23
C ASN A 252 -15.55 18.17 2.27
N VAL A 253 -15.57 17.63 3.47
CA VAL A 253 -16.01 16.27 3.79
C VAL A 253 -17.51 16.34 4.03
#